data_7003641cc4e0c026a139e6c59d066a12
#
_entry.id   7003641cc4e0c026a139e6c59d066a12
#
_cell.length_a   1.000
_cell.length_b   1.000
_cell.length_c   1.000
_cell.angle_alpha   90.00
_cell.angle_beta   90.00
_cell.angle_gamma   90.00
#
_symmetry.space_group_name_H-M   'P 1'
#
loop_
_entity.id
_entity.type
_entity.pdbx_description
1 polymer ?
#
loop_
_entity_poly.entity_id
_entity_poly.type
_entity_poly.pdbx_seq_one_letter_code
_entity_poly.pdbx_strand_id
1 'polypeptide(L)' 'MQSQTYEITFLGQAGATLRAEFDDCEVRIGPGTTTLRAELPDRGALTGLMERISSLGLDVIDVSLVAPPPRGINGE' A
#
# COMPACT_ATOMS: atom_id res chain seq x y z
N MET A 1 15.44 10.35 -8.25
CA MET A 1 14.30 9.48 -8.52
C MET A 1 13.24 9.71 -7.50
N GLN A 2 12.01 9.76 -7.98
CA GLN A 2 10.89 10.04 -7.09
C GLN A 2 10.20 8.74 -6.72
N SER A 3 9.95 8.57 -5.44
CA SER A 3 9.12 7.47 -5.02
C SER A 3 7.66 7.78 -5.31
N GLN A 4 6.86 6.74 -5.40
CA GLN A 4 5.44 6.86 -5.64
C GLN A 4 4.69 6.16 -4.52
N THR A 5 3.50 6.67 -4.24
CA THR A 5 2.66 6.13 -3.19
C THR A 5 1.64 5.18 -3.81
N TYR A 6 1.57 3.98 -3.27
CA TYR A 6 0.62 2.97 -3.73
C TYR A 6 -0.31 2.60 -2.58
N GLU A 7 -1.55 2.28 -2.94
CA GLU A 7 -2.51 1.71 -2.00
C GLU A 7 -2.84 0.31 -2.43
N ILE A 8 -2.66 -0.64 -1.53
CA ILE A 8 -2.91 -2.05 -1.78
C ILE A 8 -3.99 -2.49 -0.82
N THR A 9 -5.11 -2.97 -1.36
CA THR A 9 -6.24 -3.42 -0.55
C THR A 9 -6.33 -4.93 -0.64
N PHE A 10 -6.50 -5.57 0.51
CA PHE A 10 -6.66 -7.01 0.56
C PHE A 10 -7.79 -7.38 1.51
N LEU A 11 -8.31 -8.60 1.34
CA LEU A 11 -9.38 -9.11 2.18
C LEU A 11 -8.86 -9.46 3.55
N GLY A 12 -9.69 -9.20 4.55
CA GLY A 12 -9.36 -9.50 5.93
C GLY A 12 -8.95 -8.26 6.69
N GLN A 13 -8.92 -8.38 8.00
CA GLN A 13 -8.54 -7.28 8.87
C GLN A 13 -7.14 -7.50 9.40
N ALA A 14 -6.37 -6.43 9.46
CA ALA A 14 -5.01 -6.51 9.96
C ALA A 14 -5.04 -6.72 11.47
N GLY A 15 -4.44 -7.82 11.91
CA GLY A 15 -4.18 -8.02 13.32
C GLY A 15 -2.89 -7.33 13.73
N ALA A 16 -2.56 -7.45 15.01
CA ALA A 16 -1.38 -6.81 15.56
C ALA A 16 -0.11 -7.29 14.87
N THR A 17 -0.04 -8.59 14.56
CA THR A 17 1.13 -9.16 13.89
C THR A 17 1.34 -8.53 12.51
N LEU A 18 0.24 -8.37 11.77
CA LEU A 18 0.33 -7.78 10.45
C LEU A 18 0.74 -6.32 10.51
N ARG A 19 0.23 -5.59 11.47
CA ARG A 19 0.61 -4.20 11.65
C ARG A 19 2.08 -4.05 11.98
N ALA A 20 2.61 -4.96 12.79
CA ALA A 20 4.03 -4.95 13.12
C ALA A 20 4.88 -5.26 11.90
N GLU A 21 4.40 -6.17 11.04
CA GLU A 21 5.12 -6.55 9.83
C GLU A 21 5.21 -5.38 8.85
N PHE A 22 4.20 -4.54 8.81
CA PHE A 22 4.14 -3.40 7.88
C PHE A 22 4.12 -2.08 8.64
N ASP A 23 4.98 -1.97 9.65
CA ASP A 23 4.98 -0.77 10.50
C ASP A 23 5.52 0.46 9.76
N ASP A 24 6.20 0.26 8.64
CA ASP A 24 6.67 1.35 7.79
C ASP A 24 5.61 1.80 6.78
N CYS A 25 4.43 1.19 6.81
CA CYS A 25 3.33 1.55 5.93
C CYS A 25 2.17 2.10 6.75
N GLU A 26 1.37 2.93 6.11
CA GLU A 26 0.13 3.37 6.73
C GLU A 26 -0.92 2.28 6.53
N VAL A 27 -1.55 1.84 7.61
CA VAL A 27 -2.53 0.76 7.57
C VAL A 27 -3.91 1.34 7.87
N ARG A 28 -4.86 1.11 6.97
CA ARG A 28 -6.25 1.51 7.17
C ARG A 28 -7.12 0.28 7.18
N ILE A 29 -7.96 0.16 8.20
CA ILE A 29 -8.83 -0.99 8.35
C ILE A 29 -10.25 -0.59 7.98
N GLY A 30 -10.81 -1.29 7.00
CA GLY A 30 -12.19 -1.11 6.61
C GLY A 30 -13.01 -2.34 6.99
N PRO A 31 -14.31 -2.33 6.64
CA PRO A 31 -15.16 -3.49 6.93
C PRO A 31 -14.74 -4.67 6.05
N GLY A 32 -14.09 -5.63 6.68
CA GLY A 32 -13.65 -6.85 6.00
C GLY A 32 -12.46 -6.67 5.09
N THR A 33 -11.83 -5.48 5.07
CA THR A 33 -10.67 -5.24 4.21
C THR A 33 -9.62 -4.44 4.96
N THR A 34 -8.41 -4.48 4.42
CA THR A 34 -7.30 -3.67 4.92
C THR A 34 -6.61 -3.03 3.73
N THR A 35 -6.26 -1.76 3.85
CA THR A 35 -5.54 -1.03 2.81
C THR A 35 -4.21 -0.58 3.37
N LEU A 36 -3.14 -0.93 2.67
CA LEU A 36 -1.79 -0.46 2.98
C LEU A 36 -1.44 0.67 2.04
N ARG A 37 -0.95 1.76 2.60
CA ARG A 37 -0.42 2.86 1.81
C ARG A 37 1.09 2.87 2.01
N ALA A 38 1.83 2.68 0.94
CA ALA A 38 3.28 2.57 1.00
C ALA A 38 3.92 3.46 -0.04
N GLU A 39 4.97 4.15 0.37
CA GLU A 39 5.78 4.94 -0.54
C GLU A 39 6.92 4.07 -1.04
N LEU A 40 6.95 3.82 -2.34
CA LEU A 40 7.88 2.86 -2.92
C LEU A 40 8.73 3.53 -3.98
N PRO A 41 10.03 3.20 -4.03
CA PRO A 41 10.94 3.86 -4.97
C PRO A 41 10.77 3.39 -6.41
N ASP A 42 10.28 2.17 -6.62
CA ASP A 42 10.12 1.63 -7.96
C ASP A 42 9.12 0.48 -7.96
N ARG A 43 8.89 -0.07 -9.15
CA ARG A 43 7.93 -1.18 -9.31
C ARG A 43 8.44 -2.48 -8.71
N GLY A 44 9.76 -2.65 -8.68
CA GLY A 44 10.32 -3.82 -8.04
C GLY A 44 9.98 -3.89 -6.56
N ALA A 45 10.00 -2.73 -5.90
CA ALA A 45 9.61 -2.65 -4.50
C ALA A 45 8.13 -2.99 -4.33
N LEU A 46 7.28 -2.56 -5.28
CA LEU A 46 5.86 -2.91 -5.24
C LEU A 46 5.66 -4.41 -5.38
N THR A 47 6.36 -5.03 -6.32
CA THR A 47 6.28 -6.48 -6.50
C THR A 47 6.71 -7.21 -5.23
N GLY A 48 7.80 -6.76 -4.62
CA GLY A 48 8.27 -7.35 -3.37
C GLY A 48 7.26 -7.23 -2.24
N LEU A 49 6.60 -6.06 -2.15
CA LEU A 49 5.58 -5.87 -1.13
C LEU A 49 4.38 -6.79 -1.37
N MET A 50 3.97 -6.92 -2.63
CA MET A 50 2.85 -7.81 -2.96
C MET A 50 3.19 -9.26 -2.65
N GLU A 51 4.45 -9.67 -2.88
CA GLU A 51 4.88 -11.02 -2.55
C GLU A 51 4.85 -11.26 -1.04
N ARG A 52 5.22 -10.25 -0.25
CA ARG A 52 5.12 -10.36 1.20
C ARG A 52 3.67 -10.56 1.63
N ILE A 53 2.77 -9.77 1.06
CA ILE A 53 1.34 -9.87 1.37
C ILE A 53 0.82 -11.26 1.01
N SER A 54 1.19 -11.76 -0.17
CA SER A 54 0.76 -13.09 -0.61
C SER A 54 1.31 -14.19 0.28
N SER A 55 2.56 -14.05 0.73
CA SER A 55 3.17 -15.06 1.59
C SER A 55 2.49 -15.16 2.95
N LEU A 56 1.77 -14.11 3.34
CA LEU A 56 0.98 -14.12 4.57
C LEU A 56 -0.41 -14.72 4.38
N GLY A 57 -0.71 -15.18 3.16
CA GLY A 57 -2.01 -15.79 2.88
C GLY A 57 -3.13 -14.79 2.65
N LEU A 58 -2.79 -13.55 2.33
CA LEU A 58 -3.79 -12.51 2.13
C LEU A 58 -4.12 -12.37 0.65
N ASP A 59 -5.38 -12.07 0.37
CA ASP A 59 -5.86 -11.92 -1.01
C ASP A 59 -5.93 -10.45 -1.39
N VAL A 60 -5.04 -10.04 -2.28
CA VAL A 60 -5.05 -8.67 -2.79
C VAL A 60 -6.21 -8.52 -3.77
N ILE A 61 -7.04 -7.52 -3.54
CA ILE A 61 -8.20 -7.26 -4.39
C ILE A 61 -8.09 -5.96 -5.17
N ASP A 62 -7.16 -5.09 -4.80
CA ASP A 62 -6.98 -3.83 -5.53
C ASP A 62 -5.58 -3.27 -5.27
N VAL A 63 -5.00 -2.70 -6.32
CA VAL A 63 -3.73 -1.97 -6.23
C VAL A 63 -3.91 -0.67 -6.99
N SER A 64 -3.70 0.44 -6.32
CA SER A 64 -3.88 1.76 -6.91
C SER A 64 -2.64 2.62 -6.72
N LEU A 65 -2.32 3.39 -7.74
CA LEU A 65 -1.31 4.43 -7.62
C LEU A 65 -2.00 5.69 -7.12
N VAL A 66 -1.53 6.20 -5.99
CA VAL A 66 -2.09 7.43 -5.44
C VAL A 66 -1.43 8.60 -6.15
N ALA A 67 -2.23 9.35 -6.88
CA ALA A 67 -1.69 10.51 -7.59
C ALA A 67 -1.28 11.57 -6.58
N PRO A 68 -0.08 12.13 -6.72
CA PRO A 68 0.31 13.21 -5.83
C PRO A 68 -0.57 14.44 -6.07
N PRO A 69 -0.77 15.27 -5.05
CA PRO A 69 -1.54 16.50 -5.26
C PRO A 69 -0.87 17.37 -6.29
N PRO A 70 -1.66 18.10 -7.10
CA PRO A 70 -1.07 18.97 -8.13
C PRO A 70 -0.17 20.01 -7.48
N ARG A 71 0.94 20.25 -8.13
CA ARG A 71 1.85 21.24 -7.61
C ARG A 71 1.50 22.56 -8.14
N GLY A 72 1.21 23.37 -7.32
CA GLY A 72 1.04 24.70 -7.66
C GLY A 72 0.09 24.98 -8.76
N ILE A 73 0.11 24.98 -9.23
CA ILE A 73 -0.38 25.12 -10.11
C ILE A 73 -0.33 25.43 -10.93
N ASN A 74 0.11 25.18 -10.91
CA ASN A 74 0.29 25.24 -11.45
C ASN A 74 0.11 25.52 -12.11
N GLY A 75 0.24 25.63 -12.24
CA GLY A 75 0.18 25.90 -12.76
C GLY A 75 0.05 25.85 -13.34
N GLU A 76 0.00 25.82 -13.35
CA GLU A 76 -0.02 25.96 -13.84
C GLU A 76 -0.08 26.21 -14.00
#